data_ca30d3b9a7d210171f1733cef5ef5c0c
#
_entry.id   ca30d3b9a7d210171f1733cef5ef5c0c
#
_cell.length_a   1.000
_cell.length_b   1.000
_cell.length_c   1.000
_cell.angle_alpha   90.00
_cell.angle_beta   90.00
_cell.angle_gamma   90.00
#
_symmetry.space_group_name_H-M   'P 1'
#
loop_
_entity.id
_entity.type
_entity.pdbx_description
1 polymer ?
#
loop_
_entity_poly.entity_id
_entity_poly.type
_entity_poly.pdbx_seq_one_letter_code
_entity_poly.pdbx_strand_id
1 'polypeptide(L)'
;SLALDWLHFTSGWDGRFAYLLVDYPGYGDCAGKPTPGRIRDSSKAAFAALARHLGTTDAELKPKTAVLGHSLGCAAALMAADDLNLTRAVLISPFTTMTDMGRIVLGWPLCYLNLHRFDNRRTLRHVASRTGARVVIFHGSDDEVIPVHLGRELAAAHSGVVVFHEIPGAHHNDILRLIEGRVGRAMVTEGALVGRGD
;
A
#
# COMPACT_ATOMS: atom_id res chain seq x y z
N SER A 1 13.36 12.29 -7.15
CA SER A 1 13.12 10.91 -6.68
C SER A 1 11.71 10.82 -6.11
N LEU A 2 10.94 9.80 -6.48
CA LEU A 2 9.59 9.59 -5.94
C LEU A 2 9.59 9.43 -4.42
N ALA A 3 10.66 8.87 -3.85
CA ALA A 3 10.82 8.74 -2.41
C ALA A 3 10.87 10.11 -1.70
N LEU A 4 11.46 11.14 -2.33
CA LEU A 4 11.54 12.48 -1.74
C LEU A 4 10.17 13.17 -1.66
N ASP A 5 9.26 12.90 -2.61
CA ASP A 5 7.90 13.44 -2.58
C ASP A 5 7.13 12.91 -1.37
N TRP A 6 7.40 11.65 -0.97
CA TRP A 6 6.83 11.05 0.24
C TRP A 6 7.37 11.65 1.54
N LEU A 7 8.60 12.16 1.58
CA LEU A 7 9.11 12.88 2.75
C LEU A 7 8.26 14.11 3.05
N HIS A 8 7.83 14.81 2.01
CA HIS A 8 6.95 15.97 2.17
C HIS A 8 5.59 15.57 2.75
N PHE A 9 5.00 14.51 2.22
CA PHE A 9 3.73 13.95 2.69
C PHE A 9 3.79 13.47 4.15
N THR A 10 4.91 12.92 4.59
CA THR A 10 5.08 12.39 5.95
C THR A 10 5.59 13.42 6.96
N SER A 11 6.02 14.60 6.51
CA SER A 11 6.65 15.61 7.37
C SER A 11 5.75 16.17 8.47
N GLY A 12 4.43 16.16 8.27
CA GLY A 12 3.42 16.60 9.25
C GLY A 12 3.01 15.51 10.25
N TRP A 13 3.57 14.30 10.16
CA TRP A 13 3.19 13.21 11.04
C TRP A 13 3.95 13.23 12.36
N ASP A 14 3.45 12.47 13.34
CA ASP A 14 4.06 12.33 14.65
C ASP A 14 5.52 11.87 14.56
N GLY A 15 6.44 12.61 15.16
CA GLY A 15 7.88 12.34 15.14
C GLY A 15 8.32 11.01 15.80
N ARG A 16 7.37 10.17 16.24
CA ARG A 16 7.62 8.84 16.78
C ARG A 16 7.84 7.78 15.69
N PHE A 17 7.72 8.14 14.40
CA PHE A 17 7.92 7.23 13.28
C PHE A 17 9.31 7.39 12.64
N ALA A 18 9.90 6.25 12.27
CA ALA A 18 10.94 6.19 11.26
C ALA A 18 10.31 5.74 9.93
N TYR A 19 10.79 6.32 8.83
CA TYR A 19 10.28 6.03 7.49
C TYR A 19 11.36 5.35 6.66
N LEU A 20 11.03 4.21 6.07
CA LEU A 20 11.83 3.58 5.04
C LEU A 20 11.16 3.84 3.68
N LEU A 21 11.74 4.73 2.90
CA LEU A 21 11.30 5.02 1.55
C LEU A 21 12.15 4.23 0.55
N VAL A 22 11.50 3.54 -0.37
CA VAL A 22 12.17 2.65 -1.33
C VAL A 22 11.82 3.06 -2.74
N ASP A 23 12.82 3.49 -3.51
CA ASP A 23 12.70 3.57 -4.96
C ASP A 23 12.92 2.18 -5.57
N TYR A 24 11.95 1.68 -6.29
CA TYR A 24 12.03 0.37 -6.93
C TYR A 24 12.73 0.45 -8.29
N PRO A 25 13.27 -0.68 -8.81
CA PRO A 25 13.86 -0.71 -10.13
C PRO A 25 12.95 -0.11 -11.21
N GLY A 26 13.46 0.89 -11.94
CA GLY A 26 12.71 1.66 -12.93
C GLY A 26 12.04 2.94 -12.39
N TYR A 27 12.19 3.24 -11.10
CA TYR A 27 11.70 4.48 -10.47
C TYR A 27 12.85 5.27 -9.83
N GLY A 28 12.70 6.60 -9.83
CA GLY A 28 13.73 7.49 -9.32
C GLY A 28 15.07 7.24 -10.01
N ASP A 29 16.13 7.13 -9.23
CA ASP A 29 17.49 6.83 -9.70
C ASP A 29 17.80 5.32 -9.73
N CYS A 30 16.82 4.46 -9.41
CA CYS A 30 17.02 3.02 -9.38
C CYS A 30 16.88 2.41 -10.78
N ALA A 31 17.99 1.99 -11.35
CA ALA A 31 18.02 1.39 -12.68
C ALA A 31 17.26 0.05 -12.75
N GLY A 32 16.69 -0.27 -13.93
CA GLY A 32 16.05 -1.55 -14.19
C GLY A 32 14.59 -1.43 -14.59
N LYS A 33 13.83 -2.54 -14.41
CA LYS A 33 12.39 -2.60 -14.73
C LYS A 33 11.61 -3.01 -13.49
N PRO A 34 10.42 -2.44 -13.22
CA PRO A 34 9.61 -2.71 -12.02
C PRO A 34 8.84 -4.03 -12.15
N THR A 35 9.55 -5.16 -12.21
CA THR A 35 8.89 -6.47 -12.20
C THR A 35 8.51 -6.87 -10.78
N PRO A 36 7.44 -7.68 -10.57
CA PRO A 36 7.04 -8.14 -9.24
C PRO A 36 8.19 -8.78 -8.45
N GLY A 37 9.02 -9.65 -9.09
CA GLY A 37 10.16 -10.28 -8.44
C GLY A 37 11.19 -9.26 -7.96
N ARG A 38 11.59 -8.31 -8.80
CA ARG A 38 12.56 -7.28 -8.43
C ARG A 38 12.06 -6.35 -7.32
N ILE A 39 10.76 -6.01 -7.33
CA ILE A 39 10.14 -5.22 -6.26
C ILE A 39 10.22 -5.99 -4.93
N ARG A 40 9.89 -7.29 -4.93
CA ARG A 40 10.00 -8.15 -3.75
C ARG A 40 11.43 -8.22 -3.20
N ASP A 41 12.40 -8.41 -4.07
CA ASP A 41 13.82 -8.50 -3.68
C ASP A 41 14.32 -7.17 -3.12
N SER A 42 13.96 -6.03 -3.76
CA SER A 42 14.30 -4.70 -3.27
C SER A 42 13.68 -4.41 -1.90
N SER A 43 12.41 -4.77 -1.69
CA SER A 43 11.72 -4.57 -0.41
C SER A 43 12.39 -5.37 0.72
N LYS A 44 12.74 -6.64 0.48
CA LYS A 44 13.45 -7.47 1.46
C LYS A 44 14.85 -6.93 1.77
N ALA A 45 15.59 -6.54 0.74
CA ALA A 45 16.93 -5.99 0.91
C ALA A 45 16.91 -4.66 1.68
N ALA A 46 15.97 -3.77 1.37
CA ALA A 46 15.79 -2.50 2.06
C ALA A 46 15.40 -2.70 3.54
N PHE A 47 14.49 -3.63 3.82
CA PHE A 47 14.08 -3.95 5.20
C PHE A 47 15.25 -4.50 6.02
N ALA A 48 16.02 -5.45 5.48
CA ALA A 48 17.20 -5.99 6.13
C ALA A 48 18.29 -4.92 6.32
N ALA A 49 18.44 -3.98 5.39
CA ALA A 49 19.37 -2.86 5.54
C ALA A 49 18.92 -1.91 6.67
N LEU A 50 17.60 -1.64 6.79
CA LEU A 50 17.05 -0.86 7.89
C LEU A 50 17.31 -1.52 9.24
N ALA A 51 17.07 -2.82 9.37
CA ALA A 51 17.32 -3.56 10.62
C ALA A 51 18.78 -3.44 11.04
N ARG A 52 19.71 -3.63 10.11
CA ARG A 52 21.15 -3.44 10.39
C ARG A 52 21.51 -2.00 10.79
N HIS A 53 20.94 -1.01 10.11
CA HIS A 53 21.16 0.41 10.41
C HIS A 53 20.70 0.78 11.82
N LEU A 54 19.58 0.21 12.25
CA LEU A 54 19.01 0.43 13.59
C LEU A 54 19.64 -0.46 14.68
N GLY A 55 20.57 -1.35 14.34
CA GLY A 55 21.19 -2.29 15.31
C GLY A 55 20.18 -3.28 15.89
N THR A 56 19.15 -3.66 15.12
CA THR A 56 18.08 -4.57 15.55
C THR A 56 17.95 -5.76 14.60
N THR A 57 17.07 -6.69 14.93
CA THR A 57 16.78 -7.85 14.09
C THR A 57 15.47 -7.67 13.32
N ASP A 58 15.31 -8.41 12.22
CA ASP A 58 14.04 -8.46 11.47
C ASP A 58 12.88 -8.86 12.37
N ALA A 59 13.08 -9.80 13.29
CA ALA A 59 12.06 -10.30 14.20
C ALA A 59 11.55 -9.21 15.17
N GLU A 60 12.43 -8.34 15.65
CA GLU A 60 12.07 -7.23 16.53
C GLU A 60 11.45 -6.05 15.77
N LEU A 61 11.82 -5.89 14.50
CA LEU A 61 11.33 -4.78 13.68
C LEU A 61 9.94 -5.04 13.07
N LYS A 62 9.67 -6.27 12.62
CA LYS A 62 8.41 -6.65 11.96
C LYS A 62 7.14 -6.26 12.74
N PRO A 63 7.01 -6.55 14.05
CA PRO A 63 5.81 -6.18 14.81
C PRO A 63 5.57 -4.66 14.90
N LYS A 64 6.62 -3.87 14.72
CA LYS A 64 6.59 -2.40 14.78
C LYS A 64 6.44 -1.75 13.40
N THR A 65 6.37 -2.55 12.34
CA THR A 65 6.36 -2.07 10.95
C THR A 65 4.95 -2.12 10.37
N ALA A 66 4.58 -1.08 9.66
CA ALA A 66 3.44 -1.05 8.77
C ALA A 66 3.89 -0.63 7.37
N VAL A 67 3.19 -1.09 6.35
CA VAL A 67 3.45 -0.67 4.97
C VAL A 67 2.42 0.35 4.51
N LEU A 68 2.86 1.27 3.67
CA LEU A 68 2.03 2.27 3.02
C LEU A 68 2.26 2.23 1.52
N GLY A 69 1.18 2.26 0.74
CA GLY A 69 1.25 2.34 -0.71
C GLY A 69 0.15 3.19 -1.31
N HIS A 70 0.46 3.87 -2.42
CA HIS A 70 -0.50 4.61 -3.24
C HIS A 70 -0.48 4.05 -4.66
N SER A 71 -1.64 3.85 -5.26
CA SER A 71 -1.75 3.40 -6.65
C SER A 71 -0.98 2.09 -6.89
N LEU A 72 -0.07 2.04 -7.85
CA LEU A 72 0.83 0.90 -8.07
C LEU A 72 1.66 0.54 -6.82
N GLY A 73 1.99 1.54 -5.98
CA GLY A 73 2.67 1.33 -4.70
C GLY A 73 1.89 0.45 -3.74
N CYS A 74 0.55 0.34 -3.88
CA CYS A 74 -0.26 -0.60 -3.09
C CYS A 74 0.15 -2.06 -3.36
N ALA A 75 0.44 -2.40 -4.61
CA ALA A 75 0.92 -3.74 -4.95
C ALA A 75 2.30 -4.01 -4.34
N ALA A 76 3.21 -3.04 -4.41
CA ALA A 76 4.53 -3.15 -3.78
C ALA A 76 4.42 -3.29 -2.25
N ALA A 77 3.59 -2.47 -1.60
CA ALA A 77 3.35 -2.52 -0.16
C ALA A 77 2.76 -3.88 0.27
N LEU A 78 1.75 -4.38 -0.45
CA LEU A 78 1.16 -5.69 -0.16
C LEU A 78 2.16 -6.82 -0.36
N MET A 79 2.98 -6.79 -1.42
CA MET A 79 4.03 -7.79 -1.64
C MET A 79 5.09 -7.74 -0.53
N ALA A 80 5.49 -6.56 -0.09
CA ALA A 80 6.40 -6.41 1.05
C ALA A 80 5.78 -6.96 2.34
N ALA A 81 4.50 -6.63 2.62
CA ALA A 81 3.79 -7.18 3.76
C ALA A 81 3.70 -8.70 3.71
N ASP A 82 3.44 -9.28 2.53
CA ASP A 82 3.36 -10.73 2.35
C ASP A 82 4.70 -11.41 2.59
N ASP A 83 5.77 -10.95 1.96
CA ASP A 83 7.11 -11.55 2.06
C ASP A 83 7.74 -11.41 3.45
N LEU A 84 7.50 -10.29 4.13
CA LEU A 84 8.04 -10.00 5.45
C LEU A 84 7.14 -10.45 6.60
N ASN A 85 5.97 -11.04 6.30
CA ASN A 85 4.95 -11.44 7.28
C ASN A 85 4.46 -10.26 8.14
N LEU A 86 4.30 -9.07 7.55
CA LEU A 86 3.74 -7.93 8.23
C LEU A 86 2.20 -8.04 8.29
N THR A 87 1.62 -7.45 9.32
CA THR A 87 0.18 -7.52 9.58
C THR A 87 -0.54 -6.19 9.42
N ARG A 88 0.20 -5.09 9.19
CA ARG A 88 -0.37 -3.75 9.08
C ARG A 88 -0.09 -3.13 7.73
N ALA A 89 -1.14 -2.64 7.07
CA ALA A 89 -1.02 -1.96 5.78
C ALA A 89 -2.00 -0.79 5.67
N VAL A 90 -1.55 0.29 5.04
CA VAL A 90 -2.40 1.39 4.59
C VAL A 90 -2.27 1.49 3.07
N LEU A 91 -3.40 1.40 2.38
CA LEU A 91 -3.47 1.41 0.93
C LEU A 91 -4.29 2.61 0.47
N ILE A 92 -3.76 3.37 -0.46
CA ILE A 92 -4.41 4.56 -1.02
C ILE A 92 -4.67 4.30 -2.49
N SER A 93 -5.93 4.36 -2.91
CA SER A 93 -6.37 4.07 -4.28
C SER A 93 -5.82 2.72 -4.79
N PRO A 94 -6.06 1.59 -4.10
CA PRO A 94 -5.61 0.29 -4.58
C PRO A 94 -6.47 -0.23 -5.73
N PHE A 95 -5.86 -0.96 -6.66
CA PHE A 95 -6.55 -1.75 -7.68
C PHE A 95 -6.62 -3.23 -7.27
N THR A 96 -7.51 -4.00 -7.90
CA THR A 96 -7.68 -5.44 -7.67
C THR A 96 -6.59 -6.28 -8.32
N THR A 97 -6.49 -6.20 -9.65
CA THR A 97 -5.43 -6.86 -10.44
C THR A 97 -4.99 -5.96 -11.59
N MET A 98 -3.78 -6.17 -12.08
CA MET A 98 -3.32 -5.47 -13.28
C MET A 98 -4.14 -5.85 -14.53
N THR A 99 -4.75 -7.03 -14.53
CA THR A 99 -5.67 -7.44 -15.61
C THR A 99 -6.95 -6.61 -15.58
N ASP A 100 -7.52 -6.32 -14.41
CA ASP A 100 -8.71 -5.47 -14.29
C ASP A 100 -8.39 -4.03 -14.71
N MET A 101 -7.24 -3.51 -14.31
CA MET A 101 -6.74 -2.22 -14.80
C MET A 101 -6.58 -2.21 -16.33
N GLY A 102 -6.01 -3.27 -16.89
CA GLY A 102 -5.89 -3.43 -18.34
C GLY A 102 -7.25 -3.43 -19.05
N ARG A 103 -8.28 -4.05 -18.45
CA ARG A 103 -9.66 -4.03 -19.01
C ARG A 103 -10.25 -2.62 -19.02
N ILE A 104 -10.00 -1.84 -17.99
CA ILE A 104 -10.49 -0.45 -17.89
C ILE A 104 -9.79 0.43 -18.94
N VAL A 105 -8.48 0.30 -19.10
CA VAL A 105 -7.68 1.18 -19.95
C VAL A 105 -7.66 0.73 -21.43
N LEU A 106 -7.50 -0.57 -21.67
CA LEU A 106 -7.27 -1.12 -23.02
C LEU A 106 -8.50 -1.88 -23.57
N GLY A 107 -9.45 -2.25 -22.71
CA GLY A 107 -10.56 -3.10 -23.06
C GLY A 107 -10.18 -4.58 -23.25
N TRP A 108 -11.20 -5.41 -23.46
CA TRP A 108 -11.04 -6.82 -23.79
C TRP A 108 -10.84 -6.96 -25.34
N PRO A 109 -9.92 -7.82 -25.85
CA PRO A 109 -9.02 -8.74 -25.13
C PRO A 109 -7.62 -8.16 -24.84
N LEU A 110 -7.33 -6.89 -25.14
CA LEU A 110 -5.99 -6.30 -25.06
C LEU A 110 -5.42 -6.24 -23.63
N CYS A 111 -6.26 -6.32 -22.62
CA CYS A 111 -5.85 -6.35 -21.21
C CYS A 111 -4.88 -7.52 -20.88
N TYR A 112 -4.87 -8.60 -21.66
CA TYR A 112 -3.95 -9.74 -21.47
C TYR A 112 -2.54 -9.50 -22.02
N LEU A 113 -2.30 -8.44 -22.78
CA LEU A 113 -0.98 -8.05 -23.26
C LEU A 113 -0.08 -7.51 -22.14
N ASN A 114 -0.65 -7.19 -20.97
CA ASN A 114 0.12 -6.73 -19.84
C ASN A 114 0.93 -7.88 -19.22
N LEU A 115 2.26 -7.80 -19.37
CA LEU A 115 3.21 -8.82 -18.91
C LEU A 115 3.44 -8.82 -17.38
N HIS A 116 3.11 -7.72 -16.69
CA HIS A 116 3.34 -7.57 -15.26
C HIS A 116 2.05 -7.82 -14.48
N ARG A 117 1.90 -9.04 -13.98
CA ARG A 117 0.71 -9.49 -13.26
C ARG A 117 0.83 -9.17 -11.77
N PHE A 118 0.41 -7.97 -11.38
CA PHE A 118 0.17 -7.66 -9.97
C PHE A 118 -1.25 -8.14 -9.61
N ASP A 119 -1.36 -8.91 -8.52
CA ASP A 119 -2.62 -9.46 -8.03
C ASP A 119 -2.79 -9.09 -6.55
N ASN A 120 -3.42 -7.94 -6.31
CA ASN A 120 -3.67 -7.43 -4.97
C ASN A 120 -4.76 -8.23 -4.25
N ARG A 121 -5.74 -8.85 -4.96
CA ARG A 121 -6.72 -9.75 -4.33
C ARG A 121 -6.03 -10.91 -3.64
N ARG A 122 -5.11 -11.57 -4.34
CA ARG A 122 -4.37 -12.71 -3.79
C ARG A 122 -3.47 -12.28 -2.64
N THR A 123 -2.70 -11.24 -2.82
CA THR A 123 -1.72 -10.79 -1.83
C THR A 123 -2.40 -10.28 -0.57
N LEU A 124 -3.48 -9.50 -0.71
CA LEU A 124 -4.29 -9.03 0.42
C LEU A 124 -4.92 -10.20 1.20
N ARG A 125 -5.40 -11.23 0.51
CA ARG A 125 -5.93 -12.45 1.17
C ARG A 125 -4.88 -13.10 2.07
N HIS A 126 -3.63 -13.21 1.62
CA HIS A 126 -2.55 -13.76 2.44
C HIS A 126 -2.23 -12.88 3.65
N VAL A 127 -2.19 -11.56 3.46
CA VAL A 127 -1.98 -10.62 4.58
C VAL A 127 -3.15 -10.68 5.56
N ALA A 128 -4.39 -10.64 5.07
CA ALA A 128 -5.59 -10.63 5.88
C ALA A 128 -5.83 -11.94 6.66
N SER A 129 -5.26 -13.06 6.23
CA SER A 129 -5.37 -14.33 6.94
C SER A 129 -4.49 -14.44 8.20
N ARG A 130 -3.62 -13.46 8.43
CA ARG A 130 -2.70 -13.48 9.58
C ARG A 130 -3.41 -13.00 10.84
N THR A 131 -3.08 -13.62 11.98
CA THR A 131 -3.56 -13.17 13.28
C THR A 131 -3.12 -11.72 13.56
N GLY A 132 -4.06 -10.87 13.93
CA GLY A 132 -3.81 -9.45 14.19
C GLY A 132 -3.63 -8.60 12.94
N ALA A 133 -3.98 -9.13 11.76
CA ALA A 133 -3.93 -8.34 10.53
C ALA A 133 -4.90 -7.14 10.58
N ARG A 134 -4.42 -5.99 10.11
CA ARG A 134 -5.18 -4.74 9.99
C ARG A 134 -4.78 -4.02 8.72
N VAL A 135 -5.76 -3.74 7.90
CA VAL A 135 -5.57 -3.03 6.65
C VAL A 135 -6.55 -1.87 6.59
N VAL A 136 -6.05 -0.69 6.23
CA VAL A 136 -6.89 0.49 6.00
C VAL A 136 -6.79 0.86 4.53
N ILE A 137 -7.91 1.06 3.88
CA ILE A 137 -7.99 1.51 2.49
C ILE A 137 -8.62 2.90 2.46
N PHE A 138 -7.94 3.86 1.83
CA PHE A 138 -8.50 5.15 1.44
C PHE A 138 -8.67 5.17 -0.07
N HIS A 139 -9.83 5.63 -0.56
CA HIS A 139 -10.08 5.72 -2.00
C HIS A 139 -10.97 6.91 -2.32
N GLY A 140 -10.60 7.68 -3.32
CA GLY A 140 -11.40 8.81 -3.79
C GLY A 140 -12.64 8.36 -4.55
N SER A 141 -13.80 8.99 -4.28
CA SER A 141 -15.03 8.65 -5.02
C SER A 141 -14.94 8.99 -6.50
N ASP A 142 -14.16 10.01 -6.84
CA ASP A 142 -14.02 10.57 -8.19
C ASP A 142 -12.65 10.21 -8.80
N ASP A 143 -12.03 9.11 -8.31
CA ASP A 143 -10.76 8.61 -8.84
C ASP A 143 -10.93 8.14 -10.30
N GLU A 144 -10.40 8.94 -11.21
CA GLU A 144 -10.50 8.75 -12.66
C GLU A 144 -9.45 7.77 -13.21
N VAL A 145 -8.44 7.41 -12.41
CA VAL A 145 -7.36 6.49 -12.80
C VAL A 145 -7.67 5.08 -12.34
N ILE A 146 -8.02 4.92 -11.05
CA ILE A 146 -8.39 3.64 -10.45
C ILE A 146 -9.80 3.77 -9.87
N PRO A 147 -10.83 3.29 -10.57
CA PRO A 147 -12.21 3.44 -10.11
C PRO A 147 -12.43 2.89 -8.69
N VAL A 148 -13.13 3.66 -7.87
CA VAL A 148 -13.35 3.39 -6.44
C VAL A 148 -13.95 2.01 -6.15
N HIS A 149 -14.73 1.44 -7.10
CA HIS A 149 -15.33 0.11 -6.94
C HIS A 149 -14.27 -0.99 -6.77
N LEU A 150 -13.04 -0.84 -7.30
CA LEU A 150 -11.96 -1.80 -7.12
C LEU A 150 -11.46 -1.82 -5.66
N GLY A 151 -11.38 -0.66 -5.01
CA GLY A 151 -11.07 -0.56 -3.59
C GLY A 151 -12.17 -1.13 -2.70
N ARG A 152 -13.45 -0.83 -3.04
CA ARG A 152 -14.62 -1.39 -2.35
C ARG A 152 -14.65 -2.91 -2.42
N GLU A 153 -14.33 -3.50 -3.58
CA GLU A 153 -14.26 -4.95 -3.77
C GLU A 153 -13.20 -5.60 -2.87
N LEU A 154 -11.99 -5.03 -2.83
CA LEU A 154 -10.93 -5.51 -1.95
C LEU A 154 -11.35 -5.47 -0.48
N ALA A 155 -12.00 -4.40 -0.05
CA ALA A 155 -12.47 -4.26 1.33
C ALA A 155 -13.60 -5.23 1.67
N ALA A 156 -14.58 -5.36 0.80
CA ALA A 156 -15.74 -6.25 1.02
C ALA A 156 -15.31 -7.72 1.16
N ALA A 157 -14.27 -8.14 0.42
CA ALA A 157 -13.74 -9.50 0.49
C ALA A 157 -13.09 -9.83 1.85
N HIS A 158 -12.77 -8.82 2.68
CA HIS A 158 -12.04 -8.96 3.96
C HIS A 158 -12.58 -8.03 5.05
N SER A 159 -13.89 -7.84 5.14
CA SER A 159 -14.57 -6.86 6.02
C SER A 159 -14.23 -6.96 7.51
N GLY A 160 -13.78 -8.12 7.99
CA GLY A 160 -13.31 -8.31 9.38
C GLY A 160 -11.90 -7.79 9.65
N VAL A 161 -11.14 -7.44 8.62
CA VAL A 161 -9.72 -7.04 8.69
C VAL A 161 -9.49 -5.69 8.04
N VAL A 162 -10.24 -5.38 6.98
CA VAL A 162 -10.07 -4.17 6.16
C VAL A 162 -11.09 -3.12 6.57
N VAL A 163 -10.61 -1.93 6.94
CA VAL A 163 -11.42 -0.72 7.12
C VAL A 163 -11.34 0.11 5.84
N PHE A 164 -12.48 0.42 5.25
CA PHE A 164 -12.56 1.18 4.01
C PHE A 164 -13.07 2.61 4.27
N HIS A 165 -12.30 3.58 3.78
CA HIS A 165 -12.67 4.99 3.81
C HIS A 165 -12.79 5.53 2.38
N GLU A 166 -14.00 5.78 1.95
CA GLU A 166 -14.25 6.53 0.74
C GLU A 166 -14.13 8.03 1.03
N ILE A 167 -13.41 8.74 0.17
CA ILE A 167 -13.18 10.18 0.30
C ILE A 167 -14.00 10.90 -0.76
N PRO A 168 -15.11 11.54 -0.36
CA PRO A 168 -16.01 12.19 -1.32
C PRO A 168 -15.30 13.27 -2.13
N GLY A 169 -15.51 13.25 -3.45
CA GLY A 169 -14.95 14.25 -4.38
C GLY A 169 -13.44 14.16 -4.60
N ALA A 170 -12.73 13.22 -3.96
CA ALA A 170 -11.29 13.10 -4.16
C ALA A 170 -10.96 12.39 -5.47
N HIS A 171 -10.00 12.95 -6.21
CA HIS A 171 -9.38 12.39 -7.40
C HIS A 171 -8.11 11.60 -7.06
N HIS A 172 -7.55 10.91 -8.07
CA HIS A 172 -6.41 10.01 -7.87
C HIS A 172 -5.19 10.67 -7.22
N ASN A 173 -4.87 11.88 -7.65
CA ASN A 173 -3.65 12.56 -7.21
C ASN A 173 -3.86 13.54 -6.06
N ASP A 174 -5.05 14.07 -5.86
CA ASP A 174 -5.33 15.03 -4.80
C ASP A 174 -5.72 14.39 -3.47
N ILE A 175 -6.12 13.13 -3.49
CA ILE A 175 -6.50 12.36 -2.29
C ILE A 175 -5.42 12.43 -1.20
N LEU A 176 -4.14 12.40 -1.56
CA LEU A 176 -3.03 12.43 -0.60
C LEU A 176 -3.12 13.66 0.31
N ARG A 177 -3.36 14.82 -0.28
CA ARG A 177 -3.51 16.08 0.48
C ARG A 177 -4.72 16.07 1.42
N LEU A 178 -5.82 15.44 1.00
CA LEU A 178 -7.08 15.39 1.76
C LEU A 178 -7.03 14.43 2.95
N ILE A 179 -6.15 13.43 2.92
CA ILE A 179 -6.10 12.36 3.93
C ILE A 179 -4.82 12.35 4.77
N GLU A 180 -3.89 13.28 4.58
CA GLU A 180 -2.56 13.28 5.22
C GLU A 180 -2.62 12.95 6.72
N GLY A 181 -3.38 13.71 7.50
CA GLY A 181 -3.53 13.48 8.94
C GLY A 181 -4.29 12.20 9.29
N ARG A 182 -5.14 11.67 8.40
CA ARG A 182 -5.86 10.41 8.60
C ARG A 182 -4.94 9.20 8.39
N VAL A 183 -4.06 9.28 7.40
CA VAL A 183 -3.06 8.25 7.11
C VAL A 183 -2.09 8.11 8.29
N GLY A 184 -1.56 9.22 8.80
CA GLY A 184 -0.69 9.21 9.99
C GLY A 184 -1.36 8.49 11.18
N ARG A 185 -2.63 8.80 11.47
CA ARG A 185 -3.40 8.11 12.51
C ARG A 185 -3.58 6.62 12.20
N ALA A 186 -3.90 6.24 10.98
CA ALA A 186 -4.09 4.85 10.59
C ALA A 186 -2.80 4.00 10.75
N MET A 187 -1.64 4.63 10.58
CA MET A 187 -0.34 3.98 10.79
C MET A 187 -0.04 3.73 12.27
N VAL A 188 -0.56 4.59 13.18
CA VAL A 188 -0.27 4.53 14.64
C VAL A 188 -1.20 3.62 15.40
N THR A 189 -2.48 3.57 15.03
CA THR A 189 -3.53 3.07 15.92
C THR A 189 -3.37 1.58 16.20
N GLU A 190 -2.76 1.26 17.31
CA GLU A 190 -2.94 0.00 18.00
C GLU A 190 -4.41 -0.09 18.47
N GLY A 191 -5.20 -0.89 17.80
CA GLY A 191 -6.36 -1.50 18.43
C GLY A 191 -7.66 -0.71 18.63
N ALA A 192 -7.81 0.54 18.23
CA ALA A 192 -8.99 1.35 18.57
C ALA A 192 -9.68 2.00 17.36
N LEU A 193 -10.12 1.17 16.39
CA LEU A 193 -11.12 1.60 15.40
C LEU A 193 -12.31 0.63 15.33
N VAL A 194 -12.73 0.13 16.49
CA VAL A 194 -14.08 -0.43 16.66
C VAL A 194 -14.89 0.59 17.44
N GLY A 195 -15.76 1.32 16.75
CA GLY A 195 -16.88 2.01 17.34
C GLY A 195 -16.56 3.34 18.05
N ARG A 196 -16.51 4.43 17.29
CA ARG A 196 -17.21 5.67 17.61
C ARG A 196 -17.61 6.30 16.29
N GLY A 197 -18.90 6.14 15.94
CA GLY A 197 -19.52 7.03 15.01
C GLY A 197 -19.57 8.43 15.63
N ASP A 198 -19.18 9.39 14.83
CA ASP A 198 -19.64 10.79 14.85
C ASP A 198 -19.50 11.29 13.40
#